data_d29dc7734465894b1919a7fb5333801f
#
_entry.id   d29dc7734465894b1919a7fb5333801f
#
_cell.length_a   1.000
_cell.length_b   1.000
_cell.length_c   1.000
_cell.angle_alpha   90.00
_cell.angle_beta   90.00
_cell.angle_gamma   90.00
#
_symmetry.space_group_name_H-M   'P 1'
#
loop_
_entity.id
_entity.type
_entity.pdbx_description
1 polymer ?
#
loop_
_entity_poly.entity_id
_entity_poly.type
_entity_poly.pdbx_seq_one_letter_code
_entity_poly.pdbx_strand_id
1 'polypeptide(L)'
;MNSVIDPNVDVVWNAVRTVIDHGKPIEHAPANDEEWAAVRHSALTVAEGANLLMMPGRAVAPPGAGSLSPGIELAPDQVRALIDKNPSGWNQFARSLQESLLPAIDAIDKKDSQALFEAGDKIDEVCESCHQIFWYPAPGALASSAPAR
;
A
#
# COMPACT_ATOMS: atom_id res chain seq x y z
N MET A 1 -1.50 -7.19 -3.68
CA MET A 1 -0.51 -6.31 -3.03
C MET A 1 0.89 -6.65 -3.55
N ASN A 2 1.53 -7.71 -3.10
CA ASN A 2 2.97 -8.05 -3.29
C ASN A 2 3.50 -8.05 -4.74
N SER A 3 2.67 -8.20 -5.77
CA SER A 3 3.15 -8.30 -7.16
C SER A 3 3.09 -6.98 -7.93
N VAL A 4 2.26 -6.04 -7.49
CA VAL A 4 1.99 -4.79 -8.24
C VAL A 4 2.08 -3.58 -7.34
N ILE A 5 1.37 -3.56 -6.21
CA ILE A 5 1.27 -2.36 -5.38
C ILE A 5 2.55 -2.18 -4.56
N ASP A 6 2.93 -3.14 -3.70
CA ASP A 6 4.10 -3.01 -2.83
C ASP A 6 5.40 -2.66 -3.57
N PRO A 7 5.82 -3.39 -4.62
CA PRO A 7 7.10 -3.08 -5.25
C PRO A 7 7.13 -1.71 -5.94
N ASN A 8 5.97 -1.19 -6.34
CA ASN A 8 5.89 0.12 -6.98
C ASN A 8 5.73 1.26 -5.96
N VAL A 9 5.02 1.06 -4.86
CA VAL A 9 4.97 2.08 -3.80
C VAL A 9 6.33 2.23 -3.13
N ASP A 10 7.10 1.16 -2.98
CA ASP A 10 8.48 1.20 -2.49
C ASP A 10 9.38 2.08 -3.38
N VAL A 11 9.19 2.05 -4.70
CA VAL A 11 9.93 2.96 -5.60
C VAL A 11 9.56 4.41 -5.32
N VAL A 12 8.28 4.71 -5.08
CA VAL A 12 7.82 6.08 -4.78
C VAL A 12 8.40 6.56 -3.45
N TRP A 13 8.33 5.75 -2.39
CA TRP A 13 8.86 6.11 -1.06
C TRP A 13 10.39 6.24 -1.04
N ASN A 14 11.10 5.37 -1.76
CA ASN A 14 12.56 5.41 -1.82
C ASN A 14 13.11 6.48 -2.77
N ALA A 15 12.26 7.09 -3.60
CA ALA A 15 12.68 8.13 -4.54
C ALA A 15 13.21 9.38 -3.84
N VAL A 16 12.61 9.72 -2.69
CA VAL A 16 13.02 10.87 -1.86
C VAL A 16 13.23 10.41 -0.43
N ARG A 17 14.43 10.61 0.09
CA ARG A 17 14.79 10.18 1.44
C ARG A 17 15.98 10.96 1.98
N THR A 18 16.06 11.10 3.30
CA THR A 18 17.25 11.60 3.98
C THR A 18 18.02 10.43 4.60
N VAL A 19 19.28 10.31 4.27
CA VAL A 19 20.20 9.32 4.84
C VAL A 19 21.22 10.04 5.73
N ILE A 20 21.49 9.52 6.92
CA ILE A 20 22.57 10.04 7.76
C ILE A 20 23.87 9.32 7.38
N ASP A 21 24.80 10.04 6.77
CA ASP A 21 26.13 9.55 6.45
C ASP A 21 27.18 10.34 7.26
N HIS A 22 28.01 9.62 8.04
CA HIS A 22 29.02 10.20 8.93
C HIS A 22 28.47 11.35 9.81
N GLY A 23 27.20 11.21 10.28
CA GLY A 23 26.53 12.19 11.14
C GLY A 23 25.99 13.42 10.40
N LYS A 24 25.99 13.42 9.06
CA LYS A 24 25.42 14.49 8.24
C LYS A 24 24.20 13.98 7.47
N PRO A 25 23.10 14.75 7.41
CA PRO A 25 21.99 14.40 6.56
C PRO A 25 22.36 14.60 5.09
N ILE A 26 22.11 13.59 4.27
CA ILE A 26 22.21 13.63 2.81
C ILE A 26 20.81 13.39 2.26
N GLU A 27 20.30 14.35 1.53
CA GLU A 27 19.03 14.24 0.83
C GLU A 27 19.24 13.52 -0.51
N HIS A 28 18.43 12.52 -0.76
CA HIS A 28 18.35 11.82 -2.03
C HIS A 28 17.04 12.20 -2.74
N ALA A 29 17.15 12.52 -4.02
CA ALA A 29 16.04 12.73 -4.92
C ALA A 29 16.43 12.27 -6.33
N PRO A 30 15.48 12.00 -7.24
CA PRO A 30 15.80 11.70 -8.64
C PRO A 30 16.62 12.82 -9.29
N ALA A 31 17.75 12.44 -9.91
CA ALA A 31 18.76 13.38 -10.39
C ALA A 31 18.49 13.89 -11.83
N ASN A 32 17.66 13.17 -12.59
CA ASN A 32 17.41 13.43 -14.01
C ASN A 32 15.98 13.04 -14.41
N ASP A 33 15.62 13.41 -15.65
CA ASP A 33 14.28 13.19 -16.19
C ASP A 33 13.91 11.70 -16.30
N GLU A 34 14.85 10.83 -16.54
CA GLU A 34 14.64 9.40 -16.65
C GLU A 34 14.27 8.79 -15.29
N GLU A 35 14.97 9.20 -14.24
CA GLU A 35 14.66 8.76 -12.86
C GLU A 35 13.29 9.28 -12.41
N TRP A 36 12.96 10.56 -12.67
CA TRP A 36 11.62 11.08 -12.39
C TRP A 36 10.53 10.34 -13.16
N ALA A 37 10.78 10.00 -14.43
CA ALA A 37 9.86 9.22 -15.24
C ALA A 37 9.66 7.80 -14.68
N ALA A 38 10.70 7.17 -14.14
CA ALA A 38 10.60 5.86 -13.49
C ALA A 38 9.74 5.92 -12.24
N VAL A 39 9.92 6.93 -11.38
CA VAL A 39 9.08 7.15 -10.20
C VAL A 39 7.63 7.39 -10.60
N ARG A 40 7.40 8.21 -11.63
CA ARG A 40 6.08 8.47 -12.17
C ARG A 40 5.38 7.19 -12.66
N HIS A 41 6.11 6.34 -13.37
CA HIS A 41 5.59 5.06 -13.84
C HIS A 41 5.12 4.20 -12.66
N SER A 42 5.92 4.13 -11.61
CA SER A 42 5.58 3.38 -10.40
C SER A 42 4.36 3.96 -9.67
N ALA A 43 4.28 5.28 -9.51
CA ALA A 43 3.11 5.94 -8.91
C ALA A 43 1.82 5.65 -9.69
N LEU A 44 1.85 5.74 -11.01
CA LEU A 44 0.73 5.37 -11.87
C LEU A 44 0.39 3.88 -11.75
N THR A 45 1.39 3.00 -11.68
CA THR A 45 1.17 1.56 -11.51
C THR A 45 0.46 1.24 -10.20
N VAL A 46 0.77 1.94 -9.11
CA VAL A 46 0.04 1.80 -7.83
C VAL A 46 -1.40 2.27 -7.99
N ALA A 47 -1.62 3.45 -8.56
CA ALA A 47 -2.96 4.01 -8.75
C ALA A 47 -3.85 3.10 -9.62
N GLU A 48 -3.33 2.60 -10.74
CA GLU A 48 -4.03 1.63 -11.59
C GLU A 48 -4.16 0.26 -10.92
N GLY A 49 -3.13 -0.17 -10.18
CA GLY A 49 -3.13 -1.41 -9.41
C GLY A 49 -4.24 -1.49 -8.37
N ALA A 50 -4.67 -0.36 -7.82
CA ALA A 50 -5.78 -0.30 -6.89
C ALA A 50 -7.11 -0.77 -7.53
N ASN A 51 -7.30 -0.63 -8.83
CA ASN A 51 -8.46 -1.19 -9.55
C ASN A 51 -8.52 -2.72 -9.42
N LEU A 52 -7.37 -3.38 -9.34
CA LEU A 52 -7.31 -4.83 -9.18
C LEU A 52 -7.87 -5.29 -7.83
N LEU A 53 -7.84 -4.43 -6.80
CA LEU A 53 -8.41 -4.73 -5.49
C LEU A 53 -9.95 -4.75 -5.55
N MET A 54 -10.54 -3.97 -6.45
CA MET A 54 -11.99 -3.86 -6.61
C MET A 54 -12.57 -4.89 -7.59
N MET A 55 -11.74 -5.71 -8.24
CA MET A 55 -12.21 -6.72 -9.19
C MET A 55 -13.07 -7.77 -8.50
N PRO A 56 -14.32 -7.97 -8.94
CA PRO A 56 -15.19 -9.00 -8.39
C PRO A 56 -14.57 -10.40 -8.54
N GLY A 57 -14.64 -11.20 -7.47
CA GLY A 57 -14.18 -12.60 -7.51
C GLY A 57 -12.67 -12.79 -7.53
N ARG A 58 -11.87 -11.72 -7.48
CA ARG A 58 -10.42 -11.86 -7.40
C ARG A 58 -10.01 -12.54 -6.09
N ALA A 59 -9.18 -13.58 -6.19
CA ALA A 59 -8.63 -14.26 -5.02
C ALA A 59 -7.69 -13.34 -4.22
N VAL A 60 -7.72 -13.44 -2.90
CA VAL A 60 -6.82 -12.69 -2.00
C VAL A 60 -5.38 -13.20 -2.15
N ALA A 61 -5.22 -14.52 -2.31
CA ALA A 61 -3.93 -15.17 -2.48
C ALA A 61 -4.05 -16.40 -3.40
N PRO A 62 -2.93 -16.95 -3.90
CA PRO A 62 -2.93 -18.22 -4.63
C PRO A 62 -3.50 -19.37 -3.77
N PRO A 63 -4.03 -20.42 -4.41
CA PRO A 63 -4.52 -21.60 -3.68
C PRO A 63 -3.42 -22.20 -2.78
N GLY A 64 -3.78 -22.52 -1.53
CA GLY A 64 -2.86 -23.10 -0.55
C GLY A 64 -1.93 -22.10 0.17
N ALA A 65 -1.99 -20.82 -0.16
CA ALA A 65 -1.27 -19.81 0.59
C ALA A 65 -1.85 -19.64 2.01
N GLY A 66 -0.98 -19.54 3.00
CA GLY A 66 -1.31 -19.20 4.39
C GLY A 66 -0.90 -17.77 4.75
N SER A 67 -1.11 -17.39 6.01
CA SER A 67 -0.51 -16.18 6.57
C SER A 67 1.01 -16.32 6.62
N LEU A 68 1.73 -15.26 6.30
CA LEU A 68 3.20 -15.20 6.43
C LEU A 68 3.62 -14.99 7.89
N SER A 69 2.75 -14.39 8.70
CA SER A 69 2.97 -14.12 10.11
C SER A 69 1.76 -14.55 10.95
N PRO A 70 1.56 -15.89 11.16
CA PRO A 70 0.42 -16.40 11.92
C PRO A 70 0.35 -15.80 13.32
N GLY A 71 -0.83 -15.33 13.71
CA GLY A 71 -1.06 -14.65 15.01
C GLY A 71 -0.88 -13.13 14.97
N ILE A 72 -0.30 -12.58 13.90
CA ILE A 72 -0.18 -11.15 13.63
C ILE A 72 -1.08 -10.80 12.44
N GLU A 73 -0.98 -11.55 11.35
CA GLU A 73 -1.73 -11.36 10.13
C GLU A 73 -2.88 -12.38 10.00
N LEU A 74 -3.98 -11.96 9.42
CA LEU A 74 -5.05 -12.85 9.02
C LEU A 74 -4.62 -13.78 7.88
N ALA A 75 -5.14 -15.00 7.89
CA ALA A 75 -5.03 -15.89 6.73
C ALA A 75 -5.88 -15.37 5.56
N PRO A 76 -5.54 -15.71 4.30
CA PRO A 76 -6.23 -15.18 3.11
C PRO A 76 -7.75 -15.44 3.08
N ASP A 77 -8.21 -16.55 3.61
CA ASP A 77 -9.64 -16.88 3.75
C ASP A 77 -10.35 -15.97 4.76
N GLN A 78 -9.68 -15.59 5.84
CA GLN A 78 -10.19 -14.65 6.83
C GLN A 78 -10.26 -13.23 6.24
N VAL A 79 -9.22 -12.78 5.50
CA VAL A 79 -9.24 -11.52 4.74
C VAL A 79 -10.41 -11.53 3.75
N ARG A 80 -10.62 -12.64 3.01
CA ARG A 80 -11.74 -12.78 2.08
C ARG A 80 -13.09 -12.61 2.79
N ALA A 81 -13.26 -13.25 3.94
CA ALA A 81 -14.50 -13.16 4.72
C ALA A 81 -14.78 -11.71 5.19
N LEU A 82 -13.75 -10.94 5.55
CA LEU A 82 -13.90 -9.53 5.92
C LEU A 82 -14.29 -8.67 4.71
N ILE A 83 -13.69 -8.90 3.55
CA ILE A 83 -14.04 -8.21 2.30
C ILE A 83 -15.49 -8.51 1.93
N ASP A 84 -15.93 -9.77 2.00
CA ASP A 84 -17.31 -10.16 1.69
C ASP A 84 -18.33 -9.57 2.66
N LYS A 85 -17.93 -9.37 3.91
CA LYS A 85 -18.78 -8.72 4.94
C LYS A 85 -18.89 -7.20 4.73
N ASN A 86 -17.86 -6.54 4.19
CA ASN A 86 -17.84 -5.09 3.98
C ASN A 86 -17.21 -4.73 2.62
N PRO A 87 -17.84 -5.11 1.49
CA PRO A 87 -17.29 -4.84 0.16
C PRO A 87 -17.24 -3.35 -0.18
N SER A 88 -18.18 -2.55 0.33
CA SER A 88 -18.18 -1.11 0.12
C SER A 88 -17.00 -0.43 0.82
N GLY A 89 -16.70 -0.79 2.06
CA GLY A 89 -15.54 -0.28 2.79
C GLY A 89 -14.22 -0.68 2.12
N TRP A 90 -14.11 -1.93 1.66
CA TRP A 90 -12.96 -2.39 0.88
C TRP A 90 -12.74 -1.53 -0.37
N ASN A 91 -13.80 -1.33 -1.17
CA ASN A 91 -13.73 -0.52 -2.38
C ASN A 91 -13.43 0.95 -2.08
N GLN A 92 -13.88 1.48 -0.93
CA GLN A 92 -13.57 2.84 -0.52
C GLN A 92 -12.07 2.99 -0.24
N PHE A 93 -11.43 2.06 0.47
CA PHE A 93 -9.98 2.09 0.68
C PHE A 93 -9.19 1.99 -0.62
N ALA A 94 -9.62 1.14 -1.56
CA ALA A 94 -8.98 1.06 -2.87
C ALA A 94 -9.05 2.39 -3.63
N ARG A 95 -10.19 3.11 -3.56
CA ARG A 95 -10.31 4.46 -4.14
C ARG A 95 -9.48 5.50 -3.39
N SER A 96 -9.48 5.45 -2.05
CA SER A 96 -8.65 6.35 -1.25
C SER A 96 -7.16 6.18 -1.57
N LEU A 97 -6.71 4.94 -1.86
CA LEU A 97 -5.35 4.70 -2.35
C LEU A 97 -5.11 5.39 -3.70
N GLN A 98 -6.04 5.31 -4.66
CA GLN A 98 -5.92 6.04 -5.92
C GLN A 98 -5.84 7.55 -5.71
N GLU A 99 -6.71 8.09 -4.86
CA GLU A 99 -6.76 9.52 -4.55
C GLU A 99 -5.48 10.01 -3.86
N SER A 100 -4.89 9.19 -2.96
CA SER A 100 -3.65 9.55 -2.26
C SER A 100 -2.43 9.62 -3.18
N LEU A 101 -2.47 8.97 -4.34
CA LEU A 101 -1.40 9.05 -5.36
C LEU A 101 -1.43 10.35 -6.18
N LEU A 102 -2.57 11.07 -6.25
CA LEU A 102 -2.69 12.27 -7.09
C LEU A 102 -1.71 13.38 -6.66
N PRO A 103 -1.56 13.71 -5.36
CA PRO A 103 -0.55 14.68 -4.92
C PRO A 103 0.88 14.23 -5.22
N ALA A 104 1.18 12.92 -5.09
CA ALA A 104 2.50 12.38 -5.41
C ALA A 104 2.82 12.53 -6.92
N ILE A 105 1.85 12.22 -7.79
CA ILE A 105 2.01 12.38 -9.24
C ILE A 105 2.22 13.86 -9.61
N ASP A 106 1.46 14.78 -9.00
CA ASP A 106 1.63 16.23 -9.22
C ASP A 106 3.02 16.70 -8.77
N ALA A 107 3.51 16.24 -7.61
CA ALA A 107 4.84 16.53 -7.11
C ALA A 107 5.95 16.00 -8.06
N ILE A 108 5.77 14.77 -8.56
CA ILE A 108 6.69 14.16 -9.54
C ILE A 108 6.72 14.94 -10.84
N ASP A 109 5.56 15.34 -11.37
CA ASP A 109 5.47 16.14 -12.61
C ASP A 109 6.13 17.50 -12.49
N LYS A 110 6.17 18.07 -11.25
CA LYS A 110 6.87 19.32 -10.92
C LYS A 110 8.32 19.09 -10.48
N LYS A 111 8.76 17.85 -10.31
CA LYS A 111 10.07 17.47 -9.73
C LYS A 111 10.29 18.08 -8.34
N ASP A 112 9.22 18.19 -7.56
CA ASP A 112 9.23 18.70 -6.20
C ASP A 112 9.44 17.55 -5.21
N SER A 113 10.70 17.40 -4.78
CA SER A 113 11.10 16.33 -3.86
C SER A 113 10.47 16.48 -2.47
N GLN A 114 10.27 17.71 -2.00
CA GLN A 114 9.66 17.96 -0.70
C GLN A 114 8.17 17.59 -0.72
N ALA A 115 7.44 18.05 -1.74
CA ALA A 115 6.03 17.70 -1.90
C ALA A 115 5.82 16.19 -2.10
N LEU A 116 6.76 15.50 -2.80
CA LEU A 116 6.72 14.05 -2.95
C LEU A 116 6.93 13.33 -1.62
N PHE A 117 7.86 13.80 -0.78
CA PHE A 117 8.09 13.26 0.55
C PHE A 117 6.82 13.37 1.43
N GLU A 118 6.19 14.56 1.45
CA GLU A 118 4.94 14.80 2.20
C GLU A 118 3.76 13.97 1.67
N ALA A 119 3.70 13.73 0.36
CA ALA A 119 2.70 12.86 -0.24
C ALA A 119 2.87 11.39 0.17
N GLY A 120 4.11 10.95 0.43
CA GLY A 120 4.42 9.60 0.91
C GLY A 120 3.71 9.25 2.21
N ASP A 121 3.66 10.19 3.16
CA ASP A 121 2.97 10.00 4.44
C ASP A 121 1.46 9.76 4.27
N LYS A 122 0.86 10.42 3.28
CA LYS A 122 -0.57 10.26 2.99
C LYS A 122 -0.90 8.91 2.34
N ILE A 123 0.01 8.39 1.53
CA ILE A 123 -0.12 7.06 0.95
C ILE A 123 -0.04 6.01 2.07
N ASP A 124 0.94 6.15 2.97
CA ASP A 124 1.13 5.24 4.12
C ASP A 124 -0.10 5.23 5.04
N GLU A 125 -0.65 6.40 5.39
CA GLU A 125 -1.85 6.53 6.22
C GLU A 125 -3.04 5.73 5.64
N VAL A 126 -3.23 5.75 4.33
CA VAL A 126 -4.30 4.99 3.65
C VAL A 126 -4.01 3.49 3.67
N CYS A 127 -2.76 3.09 3.42
CA CYS A 127 -2.34 1.69 3.46
C CYS A 127 -2.57 1.10 4.84
N GLU A 128 -2.07 1.76 5.89
CA GLU A 128 -2.20 1.29 7.27
C GLU A 128 -3.66 1.27 7.75
N SER A 129 -4.45 2.27 7.40
CA SER A 129 -5.87 2.29 7.76
C SER A 129 -6.65 1.11 7.17
N CYS A 130 -6.33 0.70 5.93
CA CYS A 130 -6.91 -0.48 5.31
C CYS A 130 -6.40 -1.77 5.96
N HIS A 131 -5.08 -1.87 6.19
CA HIS A 131 -4.44 -3.03 6.78
C HIS A 131 -4.98 -3.33 8.19
N GLN A 132 -5.18 -2.32 9.02
CA GLN A 132 -5.76 -2.46 10.36
C GLN A 132 -7.16 -3.07 10.36
N ILE A 133 -7.94 -2.86 9.31
CA ILE A 133 -9.30 -3.38 9.22
C ILE A 133 -9.34 -4.75 8.57
N PHE A 134 -8.55 -4.97 7.52
CA PHE A 134 -8.68 -6.14 6.66
C PHE A 134 -7.52 -7.13 6.79
N TRP A 135 -6.40 -6.76 7.40
CA TRP A 135 -5.21 -7.61 7.47
C TRP A 135 -4.67 -7.82 8.89
N TYR A 136 -4.59 -6.76 9.72
CA TYR A 136 -4.14 -6.84 11.12
C TYR A 136 -5.31 -6.65 12.07
N PRO A 137 -6.01 -7.70 12.46
CA PRO A 137 -7.15 -7.53 13.35
C PRO A 137 -6.69 -7.06 14.73
N ALA A 138 -7.53 -6.27 15.39
CA ALA A 138 -7.28 -5.88 16.77
C ALA A 138 -7.04 -7.10 17.67
N PRO A 139 -6.13 -7.02 18.66
CA PRO A 139 -5.91 -8.09 19.62
C PRO A 139 -7.23 -8.58 20.22
N GLY A 140 -7.55 -9.87 20.06
CA GLY A 140 -8.82 -10.47 20.50
C GLY A 140 -9.83 -10.77 19.39
N ALA A 141 -9.75 -10.15 18.21
CA ALA A 141 -10.64 -10.47 17.11
C ALA A 141 -10.39 -11.89 16.53
N LEU A 142 -9.17 -12.40 16.64
CA LEU A 142 -8.79 -13.75 16.25
C LEU A 142 -9.33 -14.83 17.20
N ALA A 143 -9.60 -14.50 18.46
CA ALA A 143 -10.11 -15.46 19.43
C ALA A 143 -11.59 -15.85 19.21
N SER A 144 -12.34 -15.01 18.48
CA SER A 144 -13.78 -15.20 18.20
C SER A 144 -14.06 -16.11 16.99
N SER A 145 -13.05 -16.47 16.19
CA SER A 145 -13.20 -17.28 14.98
C SER A 145 -12.80 -18.77 15.14
N ALA A 146 -12.52 -19.21 16.36
CA ALA A 146 -12.32 -20.62 16.61
C ALA A 146 -13.65 -21.38 16.40
N PRO A 147 -13.71 -22.43 15.56
CA PRO A 147 -14.93 -23.23 15.44
C PRO A 147 -15.28 -23.82 16.80
N ALA A 148 -16.52 -23.65 17.22
CA ALA A 148 -17.06 -24.38 18.37
C ALA A 148 -16.87 -25.90 18.12
N ARG A 149 -16.20 -26.57 19.03
CA ARG A 149 -15.98 -28.03 19.00
C ARG A 149 -17.30 -28.75 19.20
#